data_f3daafe2a90e45ce27f757ecc2e17db3
#
_entry.id   f3daafe2a90e45ce27f757ecc2e17db3
#
_cell.length_a   1.000
_cell.length_b   1.000
_cell.length_c   1.000
_cell.angle_alpha   90.00
_cell.angle_beta   90.00
_cell.angle_gamma   90.00
#
_symmetry.space_group_name_H-M   'P 1'
#
loop_
_entity.id
_entity.type
_entity.pdbx_description
1 polymer ?
#
loop_
_entity_poly.entity_id
_entity_poly.type
_entity_poly.pdbx_seq_one_letter_code
_entity_poly.pdbx_strand_id
1 'polypeptide(L)'
;MTPESPDPARLRCWAEIDGAALRHNARMAGRLAGGGPECVMAVVKADAYGHSLPLVTRALREDIGAFAVASLAEAMDVKRHASRAGASGDV
;
A
#
# COMPACT_ATOMS: atom_id res chain seq x y z
N MET A 1 18.54 4.67 5.64
CA MET A 1 17.97 5.52 4.60
C MET A 1 18.04 4.80 3.26
N THR A 2 16.98 4.79 2.55
CA THR A 2 17.06 4.34 1.17
C THR A 2 17.76 5.41 0.34
N PRO A 3 18.57 5.02 -0.67
CA PRO A 3 19.24 6.00 -1.52
C PRO A 3 18.25 6.94 -2.21
N GLU A 4 17.01 6.47 -2.37
CA GLU A 4 15.96 7.20 -3.07
C GLU A 4 15.25 8.22 -2.19
N SER A 5 15.48 8.18 -0.88
CA SER A 5 14.83 9.14 0.02
C SER A 5 15.58 10.46 -0.02
N PRO A 6 14.97 11.52 -0.56
CA PRO A 6 15.66 12.81 -0.57
C PRO A 6 15.74 13.37 0.84
N ASP A 7 16.77 14.16 1.09
CA ASP A 7 16.91 14.90 2.32
C ASP A 7 15.84 16.00 2.36
N PRO A 8 14.92 15.99 3.33
CA PRO A 8 13.87 17.00 3.40
C PRO A 8 14.40 18.43 3.45
N ALA A 9 15.61 18.63 3.99
CA ALA A 9 16.19 19.96 4.07
C ALA A 9 16.50 20.57 2.70
N ARG A 10 16.59 19.73 1.65
CA ARG A 10 16.86 20.18 0.29
C ARG A 10 15.61 20.39 -0.55
N LEU A 11 14.44 20.05 0.01
CA LEU A 11 13.20 20.12 -0.72
C LEU A 11 12.37 21.31 -0.23
N ARG A 12 11.70 21.97 -1.17
CA ARG A 12 10.72 23.00 -0.83
C ARG A 12 9.42 22.40 -0.32
N CYS A 13 9.11 21.20 -0.76
CA CYS A 13 7.95 20.46 -0.30
C CYS A 13 8.20 18.98 -0.42
N TRP A 14 7.48 18.20 0.37
CA TRP A 14 7.49 16.74 0.30
C TRP A 14 6.16 16.23 0.81
N ALA A 15 5.86 14.97 0.49
CA ALA A 15 4.66 14.31 1.01
C ALA A 15 5.07 13.39 2.16
N GLU A 16 4.29 13.40 3.22
CA GLU A 16 4.44 12.47 4.33
C GLU A 16 3.28 11.49 4.31
N ILE A 17 3.59 10.20 4.28
CA ILE A 17 2.57 9.17 4.22
C ILE A 17 2.58 8.41 5.54
N ASP A 18 1.46 8.45 6.23
CA ASP A 18 1.30 7.80 7.53
C ASP A 18 0.69 6.41 7.34
N GLY A 19 1.52 5.38 7.46
CA GLY A 19 1.07 3.99 7.29
C GLY A 19 0.05 3.57 8.35
N ALA A 20 0.16 4.08 9.57
CA ALA A 20 -0.80 3.76 10.62
C ALA A 20 -2.18 4.35 10.30
N ALA A 21 -2.22 5.54 9.74
CA ALA A 21 -3.47 6.16 9.32
C ALA A 21 -4.10 5.38 8.17
N LEU A 22 -3.30 4.91 7.21
CA LEU A 22 -3.78 4.06 6.12
C LEU A 22 -4.41 2.79 6.66
N ARG A 23 -3.74 2.11 7.59
CA ARG A 23 -4.27 0.88 8.19
C ARG A 23 -5.56 1.14 8.95
N HIS A 24 -5.62 2.23 9.72
CA HIS A 24 -6.82 2.62 10.44
C HIS A 24 -8.00 2.79 9.47
N ASN A 25 -7.78 3.49 8.38
CA ASN A 25 -8.81 3.74 7.38
C ASN A 25 -9.27 2.44 6.71
N ALA A 26 -8.34 1.55 6.38
CA ALA A 26 -8.67 0.27 5.78
C ALA A 26 -9.53 -0.59 6.73
N ARG A 27 -9.16 -0.63 8.00
CA ARG A 27 -9.94 -1.35 9.01
C ARG A 27 -11.33 -0.77 9.19
N MET A 28 -11.43 0.55 9.18
CA MET A 28 -12.71 1.23 9.27
C MET A 28 -13.59 0.89 8.07
N ALA A 29 -13.02 0.92 6.86
CA ALA A 29 -13.74 0.55 5.65
C ALA A 29 -14.26 -0.89 5.74
N GLY A 30 -13.45 -1.82 6.22
CA GLY A 30 -13.86 -3.21 6.39
C GLY A 30 -15.02 -3.36 7.38
N ARG A 31 -14.96 -2.64 8.48
CA ARG A 31 -16.04 -2.66 9.48
C ARG A 31 -17.34 -2.08 8.91
N LEU A 32 -17.25 -0.96 8.20
CA LEU A 32 -18.43 -0.33 7.61
C LEU A 32 -19.04 -1.18 6.51
N ALA A 33 -18.23 -1.93 5.78
CA ALA A 33 -18.73 -2.87 4.77
C ALA A 33 -19.38 -4.11 5.40
N GLY A 34 -19.07 -4.39 6.65
CA GLY A 34 -19.68 -5.50 7.38
C GLY A 34 -18.97 -6.84 7.26
N GLY A 35 -17.97 -6.96 6.40
CA GLY A 35 -17.27 -8.23 6.15
C GLY A 35 -15.81 -8.24 6.58
N GLY A 36 -15.33 -7.16 7.17
CA GLY A 36 -13.94 -7.08 7.61
C GLY A 36 -12.97 -6.90 6.45
N PRO A 37 -11.69 -7.30 6.67
CA PRO A 37 -10.63 -7.05 5.68
C PRO A 37 -10.91 -7.64 4.30
N GLU A 38 -11.53 -8.80 4.23
CA GLU A 38 -11.81 -9.45 2.95
C GLU A 38 -12.74 -8.64 2.05
N CYS A 39 -13.45 -7.67 2.60
CA CYS A 39 -14.35 -6.82 1.82
C CYS A 39 -13.71 -5.54 1.31
N VAL A 40 -12.42 -5.36 1.55
CA VAL A 40 -11.72 -4.14 1.12
C VAL A 40 -10.80 -4.47 -0.04
N MET A 41 -10.93 -3.72 -1.13
CA MET A 41 -10.00 -3.75 -2.24
C MET A 41 -9.33 -2.39 -2.34
N ALA A 42 -8.02 -2.35 -2.18
CA ALA A 42 -7.27 -1.10 -2.27
C ALA A 42 -6.82 -0.86 -3.71
N VAL A 43 -7.21 0.27 -4.25
CA VAL A 43 -6.80 0.66 -5.60
C VAL A 43 -5.48 1.40 -5.50
N VAL A 44 -4.42 0.83 -6.08
CA VAL A 44 -3.05 1.37 -5.98
C VAL A 44 -2.45 1.70 -7.34
N LYS A 45 -3.27 1.85 -8.35
CA LYS A 45 -2.80 2.29 -9.67
C LYS A 45 -2.19 3.69 -9.58
N ALA A 46 -1.41 4.07 -10.59
CA ALA A 46 -0.76 5.38 -10.64
C ALA A 46 0.08 5.63 -9.38
N ASP A 47 0.89 4.63 -9.00
CA ASP A 47 1.74 4.70 -7.82
C ASP A 47 0.93 4.98 -6.55
N ALA A 48 -0.20 4.31 -6.41
CA ALA A 48 -1.16 4.53 -5.32
C ALA A 48 -1.60 6.00 -5.29
N TYR A 49 -1.90 6.54 -6.46
CA TYR A 49 -2.29 7.94 -6.63
C TYR A 49 -1.24 8.91 -6.08
N GLY A 50 0.03 8.55 -6.24
CA GLY A 50 1.14 9.38 -5.78
C GLY A 50 1.55 9.13 -4.32
N HIS A 51 0.93 8.17 -3.65
CA HIS A 51 1.27 7.85 -2.25
C HIS A 51 2.36 6.77 -2.12
N SER A 52 2.96 6.37 -3.21
CA SER A 52 3.93 5.27 -3.28
C SER A 52 3.26 3.90 -3.20
N LEU A 53 3.19 3.22 -4.33
CA LEU A 53 2.63 1.85 -4.39
C LEU A 53 3.34 0.90 -3.44
N PRO A 54 4.70 0.88 -3.38
CA PRO A 54 5.37 0.00 -2.42
C PRO A 54 4.99 0.28 -0.97
N LEU A 55 4.94 1.54 -0.59
CA LEU A 55 4.64 1.92 0.79
C LEU A 55 3.22 1.54 1.17
N VAL A 56 2.24 1.89 0.32
CA VAL A 56 0.83 1.60 0.58
C VAL A 56 0.59 0.10 0.62
N THR A 57 1.18 -0.64 -0.32
CA THR A 57 1.05 -2.10 -0.38
C THR A 57 1.55 -2.75 0.91
N ARG A 58 2.73 -2.36 1.37
CA ARG A 58 3.28 -2.91 2.62
C ARG A 58 2.44 -2.52 3.83
N ALA A 59 1.93 -1.31 3.85
CA ALA A 59 1.12 -0.84 4.96
C ALA A 59 -0.21 -1.58 5.07
N LEU A 60 -0.83 -1.91 3.94
CA LEU A 60 -2.20 -2.43 3.91
C LEU A 60 -2.32 -3.94 3.74
N ARG A 61 -1.25 -4.63 3.39
CA ARG A 61 -1.30 -6.05 2.96
C ARG A 61 -1.99 -7.00 3.95
N GLU A 62 -2.04 -6.65 5.23
CA GLU A 62 -2.66 -7.49 6.24
C GLU A 62 -4.07 -7.06 6.61
N ASP A 63 -4.51 -5.91 6.14
CA ASP A 63 -5.78 -5.31 6.55
C ASP A 63 -6.79 -5.20 5.41
N ILE A 64 -6.47 -5.77 4.25
CA ILE A 64 -7.36 -5.76 3.08
C ILE A 64 -7.38 -7.12 2.41
N GLY A 65 -8.37 -7.34 1.55
CA GLY A 65 -8.53 -8.60 0.84
C GLY A 65 -7.87 -8.64 -0.53
N ALA A 66 -7.71 -7.50 -1.17
CA ALA A 66 -7.16 -7.46 -2.53
C ALA A 66 -6.61 -6.09 -2.86
N PHE A 67 -5.73 -6.05 -3.86
CA PHE A 67 -5.26 -4.82 -4.47
C PHE A 67 -5.77 -4.75 -5.91
N ALA A 68 -6.09 -3.56 -6.38
CA ALA A 68 -6.47 -3.33 -7.76
C ALA A 68 -5.43 -2.44 -8.44
N VAL A 69 -5.03 -2.82 -9.63
CA VAL A 69 -4.01 -2.13 -10.42
C VAL A 69 -4.51 -1.97 -11.86
N ALA A 70 -3.77 -1.18 -12.66
CA ALA A 70 -4.14 -0.92 -14.04
C ALA A 70 -3.18 -1.55 -15.05
N SER A 71 -2.05 -2.11 -14.61
CA SER A 71 -1.07 -2.69 -15.52
C SER A 71 -0.43 -3.93 -14.92
N LEU A 72 0.16 -4.76 -15.79
CA LEU A 72 0.91 -5.91 -15.34
C LEU A 72 2.12 -5.52 -14.51
N ALA A 73 2.80 -4.43 -14.89
CA ALA A 73 3.95 -3.95 -14.13
C ALA A 73 3.57 -3.59 -12.70
N GLU A 74 2.43 -2.92 -12.53
CA GLU A 74 1.92 -2.61 -11.19
C GLU A 74 1.56 -3.88 -10.42
N ALA A 75 0.94 -4.85 -11.09
CA ALA A 75 0.60 -6.11 -10.45
C ALA A 75 1.84 -6.83 -9.92
N MET A 76 2.92 -6.83 -10.68
CA MET A 76 4.18 -7.44 -10.25
C MET A 76 4.81 -6.69 -9.09
N ASP A 77 4.71 -5.37 -9.09
CA ASP A 77 5.18 -4.58 -7.97
C ASP A 77 4.38 -4.85 -6.70
N VAL A 78 3.06 -4.94 -6.81
CA VAL A 78 2.22 -5.29 -5.66
C VAL A 78 2.61 -6.67 -5.14
N LYS A 79 2.78 -7.64 -6.02
CA LYS A 79 3.17 -8.99 -5.59
C LYS A 79 4.47 -8.98 -4.81
N ARG A 80 5.46 -8.22 -5.30
CA ARG A 80 6.76 -8.11 -4.64
C ARG A 80 6.66 -7.52 -3.25
N HIS A 81 5.86 -6.47 -3.10
CA HIS A 81 5.77 -5.71 -1.84
C HIS A 81 4.72 -6.24 -0.88
N ALA A 82 3.75 -6.99 -1.37
CA ALA A 82 2.75 -7.62 -0.50
C ALA A 82 3.28 -8.89 0.15
N SER A 83 4.26 -9.53 -0.46
CA SER A 83 4.84 -10.74 0.11
C SER A 83 5.54 -10.45 1.41
N ARG A 84 5.30 -11.28 2.42
CA ARG A 84 6.03 -11.19 3.68
C ARG A 84 7.35 -11.92 3.57
N ALA A 85 8.32 -11.52 4.38
CA ALA A 85 9.56 -12.25 4.49
C ALA A 85 9.28 -13.69 4.94
N GLY A 86 9.78 -14.65 4.18
CA GLY A 86 9.54 -16.06 4.45
C GLY A 86 8.20 -16.60 3.98
N ALA A 87 7.33 -15.77 3.41
CA ALA A 87 6.09 -16.23 2.83
C ALA A 87 6.33 -16.96 1.53
N SER A 88 5.48 -17.92 1.21
CA SER A 88 5.64 -18.78 0.03
C SER A 88 5.11 -18.14 -1.24
N GLY A 89 5.07 -16.87 -1.36
CA GLY A 89 4.71 -16.20 -2.58
C GLY A 89 3.23 -16.11 -2.90
N ASP A 90 2.38 -16.45 -1.97
CA ASP A 90 0.94 -16.23 -2.10
C ASP A 90 0.65 -14.77 -1.85
N VAL A 91 0.12 -14.13 -2.83
CA VAL A 91 -0.18 -12.71 -2.75
C VAL A 91 -1.60 -12.48 -3.18
#